data_db259520a28dd77e87847e93a09cc760
#
_entry.id   db259520a28dd77e87847e93a09cc760
#
_cell.length_a   1.000
_cell.length_b   1.000
_cell.length_c   1.000
_cell.angle_alpha   90.00
_cell.angle_beta   90.00
_cell.angle_gamma   90.00
#
_symmetry.space_group_name_H-M   'P 1'
#
loop_
_entity.id
_entity.type
_entity.pdbx_description
1 polymer ?
#
loop_
_entity_poly.entity_id
_entity_poly.type
_entity_poly.pdbx_seq_one_letter_code
_entity_poly.pdbx_strand_id
1 'polypeptide(L)'
;MSKLSERNLKFETKQLHIGQETVDPVTDARAVPIYATTSYVFHNSQHAADRFALKDAGNIYGRLTNPTEDVFEKRIAALEGGTAALAVASGAAAVTYAIENVALAGDHIVAAKNIYGGTYNLLAHTLVDYGITTTFVDPLDPANFEKAIKENTKALYIEVLGNPNSEVSDIETIAKIAHAHKIPLVIDSTFATPYLVRPIEYGADIVVHSATKFIGGHGTTIGGVLIHTGNLD
;
A
#
# COMPACT_ATOMS: atom_id res chain seq x y z
N MET A 1 21.95 -7.45 18.04
CA MET A 1 21.55 -6.03 18.05
C MET A 1 20.09 -5.95 17.63
N SER A 2 19.26 -5.09 18.26
CA SER A 2 17.89 -4.85 17.80
C SER A 2 17.92 -4.30 16.37
N LYS A 3 16.95 -4.71 15.54
CA LYS A 3 16.79 -4.18 14.17
C LYS A 3 16.60 -2.67 14.23
N LEU A 4 17.03 -1.94 13.21
CA LEU A 4 16.82 -0.48 13.16
C LEU A 4 15.33 -0.11 13.17
N SER A 5 14.47 -0.95 12.55
CA SER A 5 13.02 -0.78 12.57
C SER A 5 12.39 -0.83 13.98
N GLU A 6 13.06 -1.47 14.93
CA GLU A 6 12.61 -1.57 16.33
C GLU A 6 13.06 -0.37 17.20
N ARG A 7 13.81 0.57 16.63
CA ARG A 7 14.33 1.75 17.33
C ARG A 7 13.49 2.97 17.01
N ASN A 8 13.38 3.88 17.98
CA ASN A 8 12.76 5.20 17.74
C ASN A 8 13.71 6.09 16.91
N LEU A 9 13.70 5.90 15.60
CA LEU A 9 14.54 6.63 14.66
C LEU A 9 13.81 7.83 14.09
N LYS A 10 14.56 8.90 13.80
CA LYS A 10 14.04 10.03 13.02
C LYS A 10 13.72 9.61 11.59
N PHE A 11 12.80 10.32 10.97
CA PHE A 11 12.31 10.03 9.62
C PHE A 11 13.45 9.93 8.60
N GLU A 12 14.40 10.87 8.63
CA GLU A 12 15.55 10.92 7.72
C GLU A 12 16.47 9.70 7.89
N THR A 13 16.64 9.21 9.11
CA THR A 13 17.40 8.00 9.38
C THR A 13 16.69 6.75 8.84
N LYS A 14 15.35 6.69 8.98
CA LYS A 14 14.54 5.61 8.39
C LYS A 14 14.69 5.58 6.88
N GLN A 15 14.60 6.73 6.20
CA GLN A 15 14.74 6.84 4.74
C GLN A 15 16.05 6.25 4.22
N LEU A 16 17.14 6.34 4.99
CA LEU A 16 18.47 5.91 4.55
C LEU A 16 18.79 4.45 4.90
N HIS A 17 18.23 3.91 5.97
CA HIS A 17 18.77 2.69 6.58
C HIS A 17 17.80 1.53 6.72
N ILE A 18 16.49 1.77 6.88
CA ILE A 18 15.54 0.67 7.05
C ILE A 18 15.52 -0.24 5.82
N GLY A 19 15.51 -1.55 6.06
CA GLY A 19 15.49 -2.59 5.03
C GLY A 19 16.88 -2.99 4.51
N GLN A 20 17.95 -2.22 4.84
CA GLN A 20 19.33 -2.55 4.46
C GLN A 20 20.29 -2.48 5.66
N GLU A 21 19.84 -2.96 6.82
CA GLU A 21 20.62 -2.96 8.05
C GLU A 21 21.85 -3.88 7.97
N THR A 22 21.75 -4.95 7.19
CA THR A 22 22.85 -5.89 6.94
C THR A 22 23.43 -5.65 5.56
N VAL A 23 24.73 -5.81 5.43
CA VAL A 23 25.43 -5.82 4.14
C VAL A 23 25.12 -7.11 3.39
N ASP A 24 25.37 -7.13 2.07
CA ASP A 24 25.31 -8.36 1.29
C ASP A 24 26.29 -9.41 1.86
N PRO A 25 25.81 -10.62 2.20
CA PRO A 25 26.65 -11.60 2.92
C PRO A 25 27.73 -12.26 2.06
N VAL A 26 27.69 -12.07 0.74
CA VAL A 26 28.64 -12.68 -0.19
C VAL A 26 29.76 -11.70 -0.57
N THR A 27 29.41 -10.43 -0.75
CA THR A 27 30.34 -9.43 -1.28
C THR A 27 30.67 -8.33 -0.29
N ASP A 28 30.03 -8.31 0.88
CA ASP A 28 30.07 -7.21 1.86
C ASP A 28 29.64 -5.85 1.28
N ALA A 29 28.93 -5.85 0.15
CA ALA A 29 28.47 -4.63 -0.50
C ALA A 29 27.47 -3.90 0.42
N ARG A 30 27.70 -2.60 0.61
CA ARG A 30 26.81 -1.74 1.38
C ARG A 30 25.56 -1.38 0.59
N ALA A 31 25.66 -1.19 -0.71
CA ALA A 31 24.50 -0.96 -1.58
C ALA A 31 23.68 -2.24 -1.73
N VAL A 32 22.37 -2.08 -1.83
CA VAL A 32 21.47 -3.22 -2.08
C VAL A 32 21.74 -3.79 -3.47
N PRO A 33 22.10 -5.07 -3.61
CA PRO A 33 22.26 -5.69 -4.93
C PRO A 33 20.93 -5.74 -5.69
N ILE A 34 21.01 -5.66 -7.02
CA ILE A 34 19.87 -5.84 -7.91
C ILE A 34 19.79 -7.33 -8.27
N TYR A 35 18.83 -8.05 -7.65
CA TYR A 35 18.58 -9.45 -7.93
C TYR A 35 17.61 -9.63 -9.11
N ALA A 36 18.13 -9.52 -10.33
CA ALA A 36 17.37 -9.73 -11.56
C ALA A 36 17.19 -11.25 -11.82
N THR A 37 16.37 -11.91 -11.00
CA THR A 37 16.12 -13.34 -11.09
C THR A 37 14.63 -13.66 -10.94
N THR A 38 14.21 -14.77 -11.57
CA THR A 38 12.82 -15.26 -11.46
C THR A 38 12.65 -16.27 -10.33
N SER A 39 13.67 -17.08 -10.03
CA SER A 39 13.57 -18.22 -9.10
C SER A 39 14.85 -18.43 -8.33
N TYR A 40 14.75 -19.20 -7.25
CA TYR A 40 15.84 -19.52 -6.35
C TYR A 40 16.01 -21.02 -6.24
N VAL A 41 17.25 -21.48 -6.04
CA VAL A 41 17.61 -22.90 -5.99
C VAL A 41 17.45 -23.42 -4.56
N PHE A 42 16.97 -24.66 -4.44
CA PHE A 42 16.89 -25.38 -3.17
C PHE A 42 18.09 -26.33 -3.01
N HIS A 43 18.55 -26.51 -1.80
CA HIS A 43 19.68 -27.39 -1.49
C HIS A 43 19.32 -28.88 -1.68
N ASN A 44 18.07 -29.25 -1.38
CA ASN A 44 17.52 -30.59 -1.52
C ASN A 44 15.98 -30.53 -1.45
N SER A 45 15.32 -31.68 -1.63
CA SER A 45 13.84 -31.78 -1.64
C SER A 45 13.20 -31.39 -0.29
N GLN A 46 13.87 -31.68 0.85
CA GLN A 46 13.34 -31.29 2.16
C GLN A 46 13.39 -29.79 2.34
N HIS A 47 14.49 -29.13 1.94
CA HIS A 47 14.59 -27.66 1.96
C HIS A 47 13.48 -27.01 1.12
N ALA A 48 13.18 -27.55 -0.07
CA ALA A 48 12.06 -27.07 -0.88
C ALA A 48 10.73 -27.22 -0.14
N ALA A 49 10.46 -28.39 0.43
CA ALA A 49 9.23 -28.68 1.17
C ALA A 49 9.05 -27.71 2.37
N ASP A 50 10.11 -27.45 3.12
CA ASP A 50 10.08 -26.56 4.28
C ASP A 50 9.86 -25.10 3.88
N ARG A 51 10.44 -24.64 2.76
CA ARG A 51 10.19 -23.31 2.18
C ARG A 51 8.73 -23.13 1.77
N PHE A 52 8.16 -24.08 1.00
CA PHE A 52 6.76 -24.03 0.58
C PHE A 52 5.78 -24.18 1.75
N ALA A 53 6.16 -24.88 2.81
CA ALA A 53 5.38 -25.00 4.03
C ALA A 53 5.56 -23.81 5.00
N LEU A 54 6.34 -22.78 4.64
CA LEU A 54 6.68 -21.60 5.47
C LEU A 54 7.36 -21.95 6.81
N LYS A 55 7.99 -23.12 6.88
CA LYS A 55 8.78 -23.55 8.06
C LYS A 55 10.20 -22.99 8.04
N ASP A 56 10.71 -22.70 6.87
CA ASP A 56 12.00 -22.09 6.65
C ASP A 56 11.81 -20.80 5.85
N ALA A 57 12.27 -19.67 6.41
CA ALA A 57 12.13 -18.36 5.76
C ALA A 57 13.12 -18.18 4.63
N GLY A 58 12.71 -17.55 3.53
CA GLY A 58 13.59 -17.17 2.42
C GLY A 58 12.89 -17.15 1.07
N ASN A 59 13.70 -16.98 0.04
CA ASN A 59 13.22 -16.75 -1.31
C ASN A 59 12.85 -18.06 -2.01
N ILE A 60 11.77 -18.04 -2.78
CA ILE A 60 11.26 -19.15 -3.58
C ILE A 60 11.18 -18.72 -5.05
N TYR A 61 10.46 -17.64 -5.32
CA TYR A 61 10.19 -17.14 -6.65
C TYR A 61 10.03 -15.62 -6.64
N GLY A 62 10.62 -14.93 -7.62
CA GLY A 62 10.72 -13.45 -7.64
C GLY A 62 9.40 -12.69 -7.58
N ARG A 63 8.28 -13.32 -7.98
CA ARG A 63 6.94 -12.72 -7.81
C ARG A 63 6.46 -12.71 -6.35
N LEU A 64 6.95 -13.65 -5.52
CA LEU A 64 6.56 -13.77 -4.12
C LEU A 64 7.53 -13.02 -3.20
N THR A 65 8.82 -13.12 -3.48
CA THR A 65 9.89 -12.54 -2.67
C THR A 65 11.09 -12.21 -3.54
N ASN A 66 11.57 -10.97 -3.46
CA ASN A 66 12.82 -10.57 -4.08
C ASN A 66 13.58 -9.67 -3.10
N PRO A 67 14.86 -9.94 -2.79
CA PRO A 67 15.61 -9.16 -1.80
C PRO A 67 15.75 -7.67 -2.17
N THR A 68 15.72 -7.31 -3.45
CA THR A 68 15.77 -5.91 -3.89
C THR A 68 14.46 -5.19 -3.57
N GLU A 69 13.32 -5.81 -3.88
CA GLU A 69 12.00 -5.27 -3.59
C GLU A 69 11.72 -5.22 -2.09
N ASP A 70 12.12 -6.25 -1.33
CA ASP A 70 11.96 -6.36 0.12
C ASP A 70 12.54 -5.14 0.88
N VAL A 71 13.67 -4.58 0.39
CA VAL A 71 14.23 -3.36 0.97
C VAL A 71 13.29 -2.17 0.79
N PHE A 72 12.70 -2.01 -0.37
CA PHE A 72 11.73 -0.94 -0.64
C PHE A 72 10.48 -1.12 0.20
N GLU A 73 9.93 -2.33 0.25
CA GLU A 73 8.71 -2.65 1.02
C GLU A 73 8.90 -2.40 2.51
N LYS A 74 9.97 -2.89 3.11
CA LYS A 74 10.30 -2.65 4.53
C LYS A 74 10.49 -1.17 4.84
N ARG A 75 11.16 -0.45 3.94
CA ARG A 75 11.43 0.97 4.14
C ARG A 75 10.18 1.80 4.07
N ILE A 76 9.35 1.61 3.05
CA ILE A 76 8.13 2.39 2.89
C ILE A 76 7.10 2.06 3.99
N ALA A 77 6.98 0.80 4.40
CA ALA A 77 6.15 0.41 5.54
C ALA A 77 6.58 1.15 6.82
N ALA A 78 7.89 1.19 7.10
CA ALA A 78 8.43 1.88 8.29
C ALA A 78 8.26 3.42 8.21
N LEU A 79 8.28 4.00 7.02
CA LEU A 79 8.07 5.43 6.81
C LEU A 79 6.61 5.83 6.99
N GLU A 80 5.68 5.02 6.50
CA GLU A 80 4.23 5.22 6.70
C GLU A 80 3.77 4.87 8.12
N GLY A 81 4.50 4.03 8.84
CA GLY A 81 4.07 3.48 10.13
C GLY A 81 3.19 2.23 9.99
N GLY A 82 3.17 1.60 8.82
CA GLY A 82 2.44 0.36 8.56
C GLY A 82 3.18 -0.89 9.04
N THR A 83 2.46 -2.01 9.04
CA THR A 83 2.99 -3.33 9.43
C THR A 83 3.77 -3.97 8.30
N ALA A 84 3.26 -3.88 7.07
CA ALA A 84 3.91 -4.41 5.88
C ALA A 84 3.52 -3.60 4.64
N ALA A 85 4.29 -3.77 3.57
CA ALA A 85 4.01 -3.18 2.26
C ALA A 85 4.23 -4.22 1.16
N LEU A 86 3.56 -4.02 0.03
CA LEU A 86 3.72 -4.79 -1.20
C LEU A 86 4.05 -3.84 -2.34
N ALA A 87 5.22 -4.02 -2.95
CA ALA A 87 5.62 -3.32 -4.15
C ALA A 87 4.95 -3.94 -5.39
N VAL A 88 4.52 -3.09 -6.30
CA VAL A 88 3.81 -3.50 -7.52
C VAL A 88 4.23 -2.64 -8.70
N ALA A 89 3.87 -3.07 -9.90
CA ALA A 89 4.35 -2.46 -11.15
C ALA A 89 3.91 -1.01 -11.37
N SER A 90 2.84 -0.55 -10.74
CA SER A 90 2.31 0.81 -10.92
C SER A 90 1.37 1.21 -9.78
N GLY A 91 1.10 2.53 -9.65
CA GLY A 91 0.06 3.02 -8.75
C GLY A 91 -1.34 2.48 -9.08
N ALA A 92 -1.65 2.32 -10.38
CA ALA A 92 -2.92 1.72 -10.80
C ALA A 92 -3.04 0.27 -10.28
N ALA A 93 -1.97 -0.54 -10.37
CA ALA A 93 -1.94 -1.89 -9.80
C ALA A 93 -2.12 -1.86 -8.27
N ALA A 94 -1.49 -0.90 -7.57
CA ALA A 94 -1.64 -0.75 -6.12
C ALA A 94 -3.09 -0.50 -5.72
N VAL A 95 -3.78 0.43 -6.41
CA VAL A 95 -5.21 0.70 -6.17
C VAL A 95 -6.06 -0.53 -6.49
N THR A 96 -5.84 -1.16 -7.65
CA THR A 96 -6.61 -2.34 -8.06
C THR A 96 -6.51 -3.44 -7.01
N TYR A 97 -5.31 -3.80 -6.59
CA TYR A 97 -5.10 -4.86 -5.59
C TYR A 97 -5.63 -4.48 -4.20
N ALA A 98 -5.53 -3.21 -3.81
CA ALA A 98 -6.13 -2.76 -2.55
C ALA A 98 -7.65 -2.96 -2.54
N ILE A 99 -8.35 -2.62 -3.64
CA ILE A 99 -9.79 -2.79 -3.74
C ILE A 99 -10.19 -4.27 -3.88
N GLU A 100 -9.53 -5.04 -4.77
CA GLU A 100 -9.84 -6.46 -4.97
C GLU A 100 -9.56 -7.33 -3.73
N ASN A 101 -8.68 -6.86 -2.83
CA ASN A 101 -8.42 -7.57 -1.57
C ASN A 101 -9.57 -7.40 -0.56
N VAL A 102 -10.35 -6.33 -0.64
CA VAL A 102 -11.41 -6.02 0.33
C VAL A 102 -12.81 -6.18 -0.24
N ALA A 103 -12.99 -6.18 -1.58
CA ALA A 103 -14.29 -6.23 -2.24
C ALA A 103 -14.32 -7.32 -3.33
N LEU A 104 -15.43 -8.04 -3.39
CA LEU A 104 -15.71 -9.09 -4.37
C LEU A 104 -16.93 -8.72 -5.21
N ALA A 105 -17.28 -9.59 -6.18
CA ALA A 105 -18.50 -9.44 -6.97
C ALA A 105 -19.74 -9.36 -6.07
N GLY A 106 -20.56 -8.34 -6.25
CA GLY A 106 -21.74 -8.02 -5.43
C GLY A 106 -21.46 -6.99 -4.33
N ASP A 107 -20.20 -6.62 -4.10
CA ASP A 107 -19.81 -5.64 -3.09
C ASP A 107 -19.86 -4.19 -3.62
N HIS A 108 -19.75 -3.26 -2.69
CA HIS A 108 -19.87 -1.84 -2.93
C HIS A 108 -18.73 -1.06 -2.26
N ILE A 109 -18.27 0.00 -2.93
CA ILE A 109 -17.27 0.97 -2.43
C ILE A 109 -17.90 2.36 -2.36
N VAL A 110 -17.59 3.14 -1.34
CA VAL A 110 -17.86 4.58 -1.34
C VAL A 110 -16.55 5.32 -1.58
N ALA A 111 -16.48 6.10 -2.64
CA ALA A 111 -15.27 6.81 -3.03
C ALA A 111 -15.48 8.32 -3.10
N ALA A 112 -14.44 9.09 -2.81
CA ALA A 112 -14.43 10.52 -3.08
C ALA A 112 -14.53 10.77 -4.60
N LYS A 113 -15.23 11.82 -5.02
CA LYS A 113 -15.37 12.18 -6.44
C LYS A 113 -14.14 12.88 -7.03
N ASN A 114 -13.30 13.50 -6.18
CA ASN A 114 -12.12 14.28 -6.54
C ASN A 114 -10.83 13.44 -6.51
N ILE A 115 -10.86 12.27 -7.12
CA ILE A 115 -9.75 11.32 -7.19
C ILE A 115 -9.12 11.30 -8.58
N TYR A 116 -7.91 10.73 -8.68
CA TYR A 116 -7.21 10.55 -9.95
C TYR A 116 -8.11 9.89 -11.01
N GLY A 117 -8.12 10.46 -12.24
CA GLY A 117 -9.01 10.01 -13.30
C GLY A 117 -8.85 8.53 -13.68
N GLY A 118 -7.65 7.96 -13.54
CA GLY A 118 -7.43 6.52 -13.75
C GLY A 118 -8.13 5.67 -12.70
N THR A 119 -8.09 6.09 -11.43
CA THR A 119 -8.80 5.43 -10.33
C THR A 119 -10.31 5.62 -10.48
N TYR A 120 -10.76 6.81 -10.87
CA TYR A 120 -12.17 7.03 -11.18
C TYR A 120 -12.66 6.05 -12.25
N ASN A 121 -11.94 5.93 -13.36
CA ASN A 121 -12.31 5.00 -14.44
C ASN A 121 -12.28 3.53 -13.97
N LEU A 122 -11.30 3.14 -13.15
CA LEU A 122 -11.26 1.81 -12.56
C LEU A 122 -12.54 1.51 -11.77
N LEU A 123 -12.90 2.41 -10.85
CA LEU A 123 -14.05 2.24 -9.95
C LEU A 123 -15.39 2.42 -10.66
N ALA A 124 -15.50 3.38 -11.60
CA ALA A 124 -16.76 3.71 -12.26
C ALA A 124 -17.13 2.77 -13.43
N HIS A 125 -16.13 2.16 -14.06
CA HIS A 125 -16.33 1.38 -15.29
C HIS A 125 -15.72 -0.02 -15.18
N THR A 126 -14.41 -0.14 -14.96
CA THR A 126 -13.73 -1.45 -15.04
C THR A 126 -14.23 -2.43 -13.99
N LEU A 127 -14.29 -2.03 -12.73
CA LEU A 127 -14.71 -2.93 -11.64
C LEU A 127 -16.20 -3.25 -11.66
N VAL A 128 -17.01 -2.43 -12.32
CA VAL A 128 -18.45 -2.72 -12.53
C VAL A 128 -18.63 -4.00 -13.36
N ASP A 129 -17.80 -4.21 -14.37
CA ASP A 129 -17.82 -5.44 -15.18
C ASP A 129 -17.44 -6.68 -14.37
N TYR A 130 -16.74 -6.50 -13.25
CA TYR A 130 -16.41 -7.55 -12.27
C TYR A 130 -17.40 -7.64 -11.10
N GLY A 131 -18.48 -6.86 -11.16
CA GLY A 131 -19.57 -6.90 -10.18
C GLY A 131 -19.34 -6.05 -8.93
N ILE A 132 -18.31 -5.21 -8.88
CA ILE A 132 -18.07 -4.27 -7.77
C ILE A 132 -18.64 -2.91 -8.17
N THR A 133 -19.53 -2.36 -7.35
CA THR A 133 -20.17 -1.06 -7.61
C THR A 133 -19.59 0.04 -6.75
N THR A 134 -19.64 1.30 -7.23
CA THR A 134 -19.11 2.45 -6.48
C THR A 134 -20.11 3.59 -6.42
N THR A 135 -20.24 4.21 -5.24
CA THR A 135 -20.92 5.50 -5.08
C THR A 135 -19.87 6.58 -4.84
N PHE A 136 -19.85 7.59 -5.70
CA PHE A 136 -18.94 8.74 -5.56
C PHE A 136 -19.61 9.87 -4.77
N VAL A 137 -18.88 10.42 -3.80
CA VAL A 137 -19.36 11.47 -2.90
C VAL A 137 -18.42 12.68 -2.86
N ASP A 138 -18.94 13.81 -2.43
CA ASP A 138 -18.14 15.00 -2.16
C ASP A 138 -17.36 14.81 -0.84
N PRO A 139 -16.02 14.78 -0.85
CA PRO A 139 -15.23 14.53 0.36
C PRO A 139 -15.12 15.73 1.30
N LEU A 140 -15.53 16.93 0.86
CA LEU A 140 -15.49 18.15 1.69
C LEU A 140 -16.52 18.11 2.83
N ASP A 141 -17.56 17.29 2.70
CA ASP A 141 -18.48 16.97 3.81
C ASP A 141 -18.39 15.46 4.13
N PRO A 142 -17.67 15.07 5.20
CA PRO A 142 -17.55 13.66 5.59
C PRO A 142 -18.90 12.94 5.80
N ALA A 143 -19.96 13.66 6.15
CA ALA A 143 -21.31 13.07 6.31
C ALA A 143 -21.84 12.47 4.99
N ASN A 144 -21.31 12.83 3.85
CA ASN A 144 -21.69 12.23 2.57
C ASN A 144 -21.23 10.77 2.46
N PHE A 145 -20.11 10.40 3.08
CA PHE A 145 -19.67 9.01 3.15
C PHE A 145 -20.66 8.18 3.96
N GLU A 146 -21.03 8.64 5.15
CA GLU A 146 -22.01 7.98 6.03
C GLU A 146 -23.32 7.70 5.30
N LYS A 147 -23.87 8.70 4.59
CA LYS A 147 -25.12 8.60 3.83
C LYS A 147 -25.06 7.61 2.66
N ALA A 148 -23.86 7.38 2.11
CA ALA A 148 -23.66 6.54 0.95
C ALA A 148 -23.35 5.08 1.29
N ILE A 149 -23.05 4.76 2.55
CA ILE A 149 -22.78 3.40 3.01
C ILE A 149 -24.04 2.54 2.87
N LYS A 150 -23.87 1.32 2.34
CA LYS A 150 -24.88 0.29 2.15
C LYS A 150 -24.48 -0.96 2.94
N GLU A 151 -25.39 -1.92 3.07
CA GLU A 151 -25.12 -3.20 3.73
C GLU A 151 -23.93 -3.96 3.13
N ASN A 152 -23.76 -3.87 1.80
CA ASN A 152 -22.69 -4.51 1.06
C ASN A 152 -21.47 -3.60 0.84
N THR A 153 -21.35 -2.45 1.50
CA THR A 153 -20.15 -1.60 1.42
C THR A 153 -18.97 -2.26 2.13
N LYS A 154 -17.82 -2.33 1.47
CA LYS A 154 -16.62 -2.99 1.98
C LYS A 154 -15.46 -2.07 2.26
N ALA A 155 -15.44 -0.87 1.70
CA ALA A 155 -14.40 0.13 1.98
C ALA A 155 -14.87 1.55 1.66
N LEU A 156 -14.25 2.52 2.31
CA LEU A 156 -14.21 3.91 1.85
C LEU A 156 -12.88 4.17 1.13
N TYR A 157 -12.91 4.98 0.08
CA TYR A 157 -11.72 5.34 -0.70
C TYR A 157 -11.61 6.85 -0.88
N ILE A 158 -10.45 7.43 -0.54
CA ILE A 158 -10.14 8.85 -0.71
C ILE A 158 -8.70 9.07 -1.20
N GLU A 159 -8.40 10.28 -1.65
CA GLU A 159 -7.03 10.79 -1.76
C GLU A 159 -6.76 11.81 -0.65
N VAL A 160 -5.53 11.85 -0.14
CA VAL A 160 -5.09 12.88 0.84
C VAL A 160 -5.28 14.28 0.25
N LEU A 161 -4.85 14.44 -1.00
CA LEU A 161 -5.00 15.66 -1.81
C LEU A 161 -5.78 15.30 -3.07
N GLY A 162 -6.97 15.83 -3.21
CA GLY A 162 -7.84 15.59 -4.35
C GLY A 162 -7.18 15.98 -5.68
N ASN A 163 -7.41 15.18 -6.71
CA ASN A 163 -6.85 15.39 -8.04
C ASN A 163 -7.98 15.68 -9.06
N PRO A 164 -8.00 16.89 -9.69
CA PRO A 164 -6.92 17.88 -9.75
C PRO A 164 -7.04 19.06 -8.77
N ASN A 165 -8.07 19.14 -7.96
CA ASN A 165 -8.44 20.38 -7.24
C ASN A 165 -7.58 20.66 -6.00
N SER A 166 -6.74 19.72 -5.57
CA SER A 166 -5.88 19.83 -4.36
C SER A 166 -6.66 20.06 -3.05
N GLU A 167 -7.91 19.64 -3.01
CA GLU A 167 -8.74 19.65 -1.80
C GLU A 167 -8.21 18.65 -0.79
N VAL A 168 -8.12 19.06 0.46
CA VAL A 168 -7.61 18.20 1.55
C VAL A 168 -8.77 17.46 2.19
N SER A 169 -8.70 16.13 2.24
CA SER A 169 -9.70 15.29 2.89
C SER A 169 -9.53 15.27 4.41
N ASP A 170 -10.63 15.31 5.15
CA ASP A 170 -10.64 15.08 6.62
C ASP A 170 -10.53 13.59 6.92
N ILE A 171 -9.27 13.11 6.91
CA ILE A 171 -8.95 11.69 7.07
C ILE A 171 -9.50 11.14 8.37
N GLU A 172 -9.29 11.86 9.49
CA GLU A 172 -9.65 11.37 10.82
C GLU A 172 -11.18 11.18 10.97
N THR A 173 -11.96 12.12 10.47
CA THR A 173 -13.43 12.00 10.51
C THR A 173 -13.92 10.88 9.60
N ILE A 174 -13.38 10.75 8.38
CA ILE A 174 -13.78 9.69 7.44
C ILE A 174 -13.35 8.31 7.96
N ALA A 175 -12.17 8.19 8.60
CA ALA A 175 -11.74 6.96 9.24
C ALA A 175 -12.69 6.53 10.38
N LYS A 176 -13.12 7.47 11.22
CA LYS A 176 -14.11 7.19 12.28
C LYS A 176 -15.44 6.67 11.72
N ILE A 177 -15.88 7.20 10.58
CA ILE A 177 -17.08 6.71 9.88
C ILE A 177 -16.84 5.28 9.37
N ALA A 178 -15.72 5.02 8.68
CA ALA A 178 -15.38 3.69 8.19
C ALA A 178 -15.38 2.65 9.33
N HIS A 179 -14.69 2.96 10.42
CA HIS A 179 -14.55 2.06 11.56
C HIS A 179 -15.85 1.83 12.33
N ALA A 180 -16.74 2.84 12.40
CA ALA A 180 -18.07 2.67 12.98
C ALA A 180 -18.89 1.61 12.21
N HIS A 181 -18.67 1.48 10.91
CA HIS A 181 -19.27 0.47 10.04
C HIS A 181 -18.44 -0.81 9.88
N LYS A 182 -17.29 -0.92 10.57
CA LYS A 182 -16.35 -2.06 10.50
C LYS A 182 -15.83 -2.33 9.09
N ILE A 183 -15.57 -1.28 8.35
CA ILE A 183 -14.97 -1.33 7.02
C ILE A 183 -13.67 -0.51 7.00
N PRO A 184 -12.66 -0.88 6.19
CA PRO A 184 -11.42 -0.14 6.09
C PRO A 184 -11.58 1.18 5.34
N LEU A 185 -10.69 2.13 5.70
CA LEU A 185 -10.41 3.31 4.91
C LEU A 185 -9.15 3.08 4.07
N VAL A 186 -9.31 3.11 2.75
CA VAL A 186 -8.22 3.06 1.75
C VAL A 186 -7.90 4.47 1.31
N ILE A 187 -6.63 4.86 1.38
CA ILE A 187 -6.18 6.22 1.04
C ILE A 187 -5.06 6.19 0.02
N ASP A 188 -5.21 6.95 -1.06
CA ASP A 188 -4.10 7.29 -1.94
C ASP A 188 -3.35 8.52 -1.40
N SER A 189 -2.08 8.32 -1.04
CA SER A 189 -1.20 9.38 -0.51
C SER A 189 -0.05 9.72 -1.46
N THR A 190 -0.25 9.50 -2.76
CA THR A 190 0.77 9.69 -3.80
C THR A 190 1.40 11.09 -3.77
N PHE A 191 0.61 12.14 -3.62
CA PHE A 191 1.14 13.52 -3.61
C PHE A 191 1.76 13.93 -2.28
N ALA A 192 1.19 13.49 -1.16
CA ALA A 192 1.70 13.85 0.15
C ALA A 192 2.98 13.08 0.49
N THR A 193 3.08 11.82 0.13
CA THR A 193 4.10 10.86 0.57
C THR A 193 4.17 10.76 2.10
N PRO A 194 4.83 9.77 2.69
CA PRO A 194 4.95 9.68 4.14
C PRO A 194 5.79 10.81 4.76
N TYR A 195 6.40 11.67 3.93
CA TYR A 195 7.15 12.83 4.42
C TYR A 195 6.23 13.96 4.88
N LEU A 196 5.17 14.27 4.14
CA LEU A 196 4.24 15.34 4.50
C LEU A 196 3.09 14.85 5.38
N VAL A 197 2.50 13.70 5.04
CA VAL A 197 1.36 13.14 5.77
C VAL A 197 1.51 11.61 5.83
N ARG A 198 1.31 11.04 7.01
CA ARG A 198 1.19 9.60 7.21
C ARG A 198 -0.26 9.29 7.55
N PRO A 199 -1.08 8.87 6.58
CA PRO A 199 -2.52 8.66 6.78
C PRO A 199 -2.84 7.65 7.89
N ILE A 200 -1.96 6.68 8.13
CA ILE A 200 -2.10 5.68 9.20
C ILE A 200 -2.21 6.33 10.59
N GLU A 201 -1.50 7.44 10.82
CA GLU A 201 -1.58 8.19 12.09
C GLU A 201 -2.96 8.85 12.31
N TYR A 202 -3.76 8.96 11.25
CA TYR A 202 -5.11 9.54 11.26
C TYR A 202 -6.21 8.50 11.06
N GLY A 203 -5.86 7.20 11.08
CA GLY A 203 -6.82 6.11 11.04
C GLY A 203 -7.00 5.43 9.69
N ALA A 204 -6.13 5.68 8.70
CA ALA A 204 -6.15 4.89 7.47
C ALA A 204 -5.73 3.44 7.75
N ASP A 205 -6.38 2.49 7.09
CA ASP A 205 -6.08 1.06 7.23
C ASP A 205 -5.19 0.56 6.09
N ILE A 206 -5.39 1.09 4.89
CA ILE A 206 -4.60 0.78 3.70
C ILE A 206 -4.18 2.10 3.05
N VAL A 207 -2.89 2.25 2.81
CA VAL A 207 -2.32 3.40 2.07
C VAL A 207 -1.75 2.91 0.75
N VAL A 208 -2.09 3.59 -0.34
CA VAL A 208 -1.54 3.31 -1.67
C VAL A 208 -0.73 4.50 -2.18
N HIS A 209 0.30 4.20 -2.95
CA HIS A 209 1.10 5.22 -3.65
C HIS A 209 1.40 4.81 -5.07
N SER A 210 1.31 5.75 -5.98
CA SER A 210 2.06 5.68 -7.21
C SER A 210 3.51 6.08 -6.91
N ALA A 211 4.39 5.09 -6.74
CA ALA A 211 5.81 5.35 -6.52
C ALA A 211 6.48 6.03 -7.73
N THR A 212 5.79 6.05 -8.86
CA THR A 212 6.15 6.79 -10.09
C THR A 212 6.35 8.28 -9.85
N LYS A 213 5.64 8.87 -8.86
CA LYS A 213 5.57 10.31 -8.63
C LYS A 213 6.66 10.76 -7.63
N PHE A 214 6.28 11.32 -6.51
CA PHE A 214 7.24 11.94 -5.58
C PHE A 214 8.15 10.94 -4.86
N ILE A 215 7.74 9.66 -4.68
CA ILE A 215 8.63 8.63 -4.14
C ILE A 215 9.80 8.38 -5.09
N GLY A 216 9.55 8.18 -6.39
CA GLY A 216 10.60 8.05 -7.41
C GLY A 216 11.33 9.36 -7.69
N GLY A 217 10.62 10.48 -7.68
CA GLY A 217 11.13 11.85 -7.65
C GLY A 217 11.74 12.41 -8.93
N HIS A 218 11.99 11.59 -9.96
CA HIS A 218 12.77 12.00 -11.14
C HIS A 218 12.07 11.73 -12.48
N GLY A 219 10.87 11.16 -12.48
CA GLY A 219 10.13 10.85 -13.73
C GLY A 219 10.80 9.75 -14.59
N THR A 220 11.65 8.92 -14.00
CA THR A 220 12.43 7.89 -14.69
C THR A 220 11.97 6.47 -14.41
N THR A 221 11.06 6.29 -13.44
CA THR A 221 10.65 4.97 -12.96
C THR A 221 9.13 4.92 -12.79
N ILE A 222 8.52 3.81 -13.17
CA ILE A 222 7.12 3.51 -12.88
C ILE A 222 7.10 2.48 -11.76
N GLY A 223 6.24 2.68 -10.77
CA GLY A 223 6.03 1.75 -9.66
C GLY A 223 4.81 2.11 -8.83
N GLY A 224 4.40 1.18 -8.02
CA GLY A 224 3.34 1.37 -7.03
C GLY A 224 3.68 0.63 -5.75
N VAL A 225 3.00 0.97 -4.69
CA VAL A 225 3.10 0.27 -3.41
C VAL A 225 1.80 0.42 -2.65
N LEU A 226 1.42 -0.62 -1.93
CA LEU A 226 0.34 -0.57 -0.94
C LEU A 226 0.90 -0.99 0.42
N ILE A 227 0.43 -0.31 1.46
CA ILE A 227 0.85 -0.50 2.85
C ILE A 227 -0.39 -0.74 3.69
N HIS A 228 -0.34 -1.66 4.64
CA HIS A 228 -1.44 -1.92 5.57
C HIS A 228 -1.01 -1.86 7.03
N THR A 229 -1.98 -1.57 7.92
CA THR A 229 -1.77 -1.48 9.38
C THR A 229 -1.75 -2.84 10.07
N GLY A 230 -2.35 -3.87 9.46
CA GLY A 230 -2.61 -5.17 10.10
C GLY A 230 -3.89 -5.22 10.93
N ASN A 231 -4.70 -4.16 10.91
CA ASN A 231 -5.94 -4.04 11.71
C ASN A 231 -7.21 -4.32 10.87
N LEU A 232 -7.12 -5.22 9.89
CA LEU A 232 -8.21 -5.51 8.95
C LEU A 232 -9.05 -6.74 9.39
N ASP A 233 -9.01 -7.13 10.67
CA ASP A 233 -9.75 -8.27 11.24
C ASP A 233 -11.20 -7.90 11.58
#